data_f11ae8995a2e7f401602269a2339f18c
#
_entry.id   f11ae8995a2e7f401602269a2339f18c
#
_cell.length_a   1.000
_cell.length_b   1.000
_cell.length_c   1.000
_cell.angle_alpha   90.00
_cell.angle_beta   90.00
_cell.angle_gamma   90.00
#
_symmetry.space_group_name_H-M   'P 1'
#
loop_
_entity.id
_entity.type
_entity.pdbx_description
1 polymer ?
#
loop_
_entity_poly.entity_id
_entity_poly.type
_entity_poly.pdbx_seq_one_letter_code
_entity_poly.pdbx_strand_id
1 'polypeptide(L)'
;SLRILPFLDFNVIRAHPKPLIGFSDTTSVQLGIYAQTKLPYVSGFLCEYDFRRGNIDPTVDRDLRAILDGEKFFSEEGSCLRGGNAEGTLVGGNLSTLSDLNGTPYYPDIRDSIILIEDEVEKPYKIALMLTQLRLNPDFKYVKGIVFGKFSECEDPATTHGSLDDVISDFARQVDVPVIRDFAYGHFPARHVLTLGVRYRLNADDCTLEQI
;
A
#
# COMPACT_ATOMS: atom_id res chain seq x y z
N SER A 1 -9.03 -9.31 9.74
CA SER A 1 -9.30 -8.18 10.68
C SER A 1 -10.51 -7.33 10.30
N LEU A 2 -10.97 -7.33 9.05
CA LEU A 2 -12.17 -6.61 8.57
C LEU A 2 -13.40 -6.70 9.50
N ARG A 3 -13.62 -7.87 10.12
CA ARG A 3 -14.78 -8.15 10.98
C ARG A 3 -14.90 -7.26 12.22
N ILE A 4 -13.82 -6.63 12.68
CA ILE A 4 -13.85 -5.79 13.88
C ILE A 4 -14.30 -4.35 13.60
N LEU A 5 -14.24 -3.89 12.34
CA LEU A 5 -14.54 -2.51 11.98
C LEU A 5 -15.91 -2.02 12.46
N PRO A 6 -17.02 -2.80 12.35
CA PRO A 6 -18.33 -2.37 12.81
C PRO A 6 -18.45 -2.17 14.33
N PHE A 7 -17.48 -2.67 15.10
CA PHE A 7 -17.47 -2.59 16.56
C PHE A 7 -16.53 -1.50 17.10
N LEU A 8 -15.81 -0.78 16.21
CA LEU A 8 -14.92 0.30 16.62
C LEU A 8 -15.69 1.61 16.84
N ASP A 9 -15.41 2.28 17.94
CA ASP A 9 -15.88 3.65 18.16
C ASP A 9 -14.89 4.65 17.55
N PHE A 10 -15.16 5.07 16.31
CA PHE A 10 -14.29 6.00 15.57
C PHE A 10 -14.26 7.40 16.20
N ASN A 11 -15.26 7.80 17.00
CA ASN A 11 -15.23 9.07 17.70
C ASN A 11 -14.22 9.01 18.86
N VAL A 12 -14.18 7.90 19.60
CA VAL A 12 -13.16 7.68 20.65
C VAL A 12 -11.77 7.63 20.02
N ILE A 13 -11.59 6.89 18.92
CA ILE A 13 -10.29 6.82 18.22
C ILE A 13 -9.83 8.21 17.76
N ARG A 14 -10.73 9.03 17.21
CA ARG A 14 -10.42 10.40 16.76
C ARG A 14 -10.08 11.33 17.93
N ALA A 15 -10.78 11.20 19.05
CA ALA A 15 -10.56 12.02 20.23
C ALA A 15 -9.27 11.65 20.99
N HIS A 16 -8.81 10.40 20.87
CA HIS A 16 -7.63 9.88 21.55
C HIS A 16 -6.69 9.16 20.57
N PRO A 17 -6.10 9.88 19.60
CA PRO A 17 -5.29 9.26 18.56
C PRO A 17 -4.09 8.52 19.17
N LYS A 18 -3.84 7.32 18.66
CA LYS A 18 -2.67 6.50 18.96
C LYS A 18 -2.00 6.07 17.66
N PRO A 19 -0.68 5.90 17.64
CA PRO A 19 -0.02 5.30 16.49
C PRO A 19 -0.63 3.93 16.18
N LEU A 20 -1.13 3.75 14.97
CA LEU A 20 -1.61 2.47 14.48
C LEU A 20 -0.54 1.87 13.58
N ILE A 21 0.12 0.83 14.06
CA ILE A 21 1.21 0.16 13.36
C ILE A 21 0.75 -1.24 12.98
N GLY A 22 0.92 -1.62 11.73
CA GLY A 22 0.51 -2.94 11.25
C GLY A 22 0.96 -3.22 9.83
N PHE A 23 0.57 -4.39 9.32
CA PHE A 23 0.89 -4.84 7.97
C PHE A 23 -0.03 -6.00 7.57
N SER A 24 -0.12 -6.33 6.26
CA SER A 24 -0.86 -7.49 5.78
C SER A 24 -2.37 -7.41 6.14
N ASP A 25 -2.95 -8.41 6.79
CA ASP A 25 -4.37 -8.44 7.18
C ASP A 25 -4.82 -7.20 7.97
N THR A 26 -3.92 -6.58 8.74
CA THR A 26 -4.26 -5.36 9.47
C THR A 26 -4.49 -4.15 8.56
N THR A 27 -4.13 -4.21 7.28
CA THR A 27 -4.43 -3.17 6.28
C THR A 27 -5.92 -2.82 6.26
N SER A 28 -6.82 -3.79 6.39
CA SER A 28 -8.26 -3.51 6.42
C SER A 28 -8.68 -2.65 7.62
N VAL A 29 -8.09 -2.87 8.79
CA VAL A 29 -8.33 -2.05 9.99
C VAL A 29 -7.71 -0.67 9.84
N GLN A 30 -6.47 -0.60 9.36
CA GLN A 30 -5.75 0.66 9.12
C GLN A 30 -6.53 1.56 8.16
N LEU A 31 -6.93 1.02 7.01
CA LEU A 31 -7.71 1.75 6.01
C LEU A 31 -9.10 2.13 6.52
N GLY A 32 -9.78 1.24 7.25
CA GLY A 32 -11.09 1.52 7.82
C GLY A 32 -11.04 2.65 8.86
N ILE A 33 -10.03 2.65 9.73
CA ILE A 33 -9.81 3.75 10.68
C ILE A 33 -9.46 5.03 9.94
N TYR A 34 -8.55 4.97 8.96
CA TYR A 34 -8.20 6.13 8.12
C TYR A 34 -9.42 6.70 7.38
N ALA A 35 -10.24 5.86 6.78
CA ALA A 35 -11.46 6.29 6.07
C ALA A 35 -12.38 7.11 6.98
N GLN A 36 -12.55 6.68 8.23
CA GLN A 36 -13.47 7.28 9.19
C GLN A 36 -12.86 8.46 9.99
N THR A 37 -11.55 8.48 10.20
CA THR A 37 -10.91 9.44 11.11
C THR A 37 -9.91 10.36 10.44
N LYS A 38 -9.38 9.98 9.28
CA LYS A 38 -8.25 10.62 8.59
C LYS A 38 -6.94 10.61 9.39
N LEU A 39 -6.85 9.80 10.44
CA LEU A 39 -5.62 9.61 11.18
C LEU A 39 -4.62 8.79 10.35
N PRO A 40 -3.35 9.21 10.25
CA PRO A 40 -2.33 8.43 9.56
C PRO A 40 -2.05 7.11 10.28
N TYR A 41 -1.46 6.19 9.55
CA TYR A 41 -1.10 4.87 10.04
C TYR A 41 0.28 4.46 9.54
N VAL A 42 0.97 3.60 10.28
CA VAL A 42 2.29 3.07 9.92
C VAL A 42 2.11 1.66 9.38
N SER A 43 2.58 1.42 8.17
CA SER A 43 2.47 0.13 7.48
C SER A 43 3.82 -0.42 7.07
N GLY A 44 3.95 -1.75 7.05
CA GLY A 44 5.19 -2.44 6.75
C GLY A 44 5.84 -3.12 7.96
N PHE A 45 5.27 -2.99 9.17
CA PHE A 45 5.76 -3.64 10.38
C PHE A 45 4.68 -4.51 11.01
N LEU A 46 5.03 -5.75 11.35
CA LEU A 46 4.17 -6.70 12.06
C LEU A 46 4.94 -7.37 13.19
N CYS A 47 4.56 -7.08 14.44
CA CYS A 47 5.28 -7.58 15.63
C CYS A 47 5.55 -9.09 15.59
N GLU A 48 4.56 -9.89 15.25
CA GLU A 48 4.72 -11.35 15.19
C GLU A 48 5.77 -11.77 14.18
N TYR A 49 5.75 -11.21 12.97
CA TYR A 49 6.66 -11.58 11.89
C TYR A 49 8.08 -11.05 12.14
N ASP A 50 8.20 -9.78 12.51
CA ASP A 50 9.49 -9.10 12.60
C ASP A 50 10.28 -9.51 13.85
N PHE A 51 9.61 -9.80 14.97
CA PHE A 51 10.28 -10.30 16.17
C PHE A 51 10.48 -11.82 16.20
N ARG A 52 9.76 -12.59 15.38
CA ARG A 52 9.79 -14.07 15.42
C ARG A 52 11.17 -14.64 15.13
N ARG A 53 12.01 -13.96 14.35
CA ARG A 53 13.35 -14.36 13.94
C ARG A 53 14.45 -13.96 14.93
N GLY A 54 14.09 -13.32 16.03
CA GLY A 54 15.05 -12.87 17.05
C GLY A 54 15.80 -11.58 16.72
N ASN A 55 15.85 -11.18 15.44
CA ASN A 55 16.43 -9.91 14.99
C ASN A 55 15.51 -9.31 13.93
N ILE A 56 15.14 -8.05 14.11
CA ILE A 56 14.44 -7.25 13.10
C ILE A 56 15.40 -6.99 11.94
N ASP A 57 14.89 -7.01 10.71
CA ASP A 57 15.68 -6.62 9.55
C ASP A 57 16.17 -5.16 9.71
N PRO A 58 17.43 -4.86 9.39
CA PRO A 58 17.98 -3.51 9.57
C PRO A 58 17.20 -2.41 8.85
N THR A 59 16.60 -2.68 7.69
CA THR A 59 15.76 -1.72 6.96
C THR A 59 14.49 -1.41 7.74
N VAL A 60 13.81 -2.44 8.22
CA VAL A 60 12.59 -2.32 9.03
C VAL A 60 12.86 -1.56 10.34
N ASP A 61 13.97 -1.91 11.06
CA ASP A 61 14.34 -1.23 12.31
C ASP A 61 14.68 0.24 12.08
N ARG A 62 15.47 0.54 11.04
CA ARG A 62 15.83 1.91 10.67
C ARG A 62 14.60 2.76 10.39
N ASP A 63 13.71 2.27 9.50
CA ASP A 63 12.54 3.05 9.06
C ASP A 63 11.56 3.24 10.21
N LEU A 64 11.34 2.21 11.04
CA LEU A 64 10.47 2.33 12.21
C LEU A 64 11.00 3.36 13.21
N ARG A 65 12.32 3.38 13.47
CA ARG A 65 12.95 4.38 14.35
C ARG A 65 12.83 5.78 13.76
N ALA A 66 13.13 5.95 12.46
CA ALA A 66 13.00 7.24 11.77
C ALA A 66 11.57 7.81 11.91
N ILE A 67 10.55 6.96 11.72
CA ILE A 67 9.15 7.36 11.92
C ILE A 67 8.87 7.78 13.37
N LEU A 68 9.39 7.04 14.36
CA LEU A 68 9.19 7.37 15.77
C LEU A 68 9.92 8.66 16.17
N ASP A 69 11.03 8.98 15.52
CA ASP A 69 11.79 10.21 15.69
C ASP A 69 11.22 11.40 14.88
N GLY A 70 10.16 11.17 14.09
CA GLY A 70 9.48 12.19 13.30
C GLY A 70 10.20 12.56 11.99
N GLU A 71 11.10 11.70 11.53
CA GLU A 71 11.80 11.89 10.25
C GLU A 71 10.87 11.58 9.07
N LYS A 72 11.09 12.32 7.97
CA LYS A 72 10.36 12.09 6.71
C LYS A 72 11.00 10.98 5.91
N PHE A 73 10.17 10.18 5.26
CA PHE A 73 10.61 9.09 4.40
C PHE A 73 11.13 9.61 3.05
N PHE A 74 12.21 9.01 2.57
CA PHE A 74 12.70 9.15 1.19
C PHE A 74 13.31 7.83 0.73
N SER A 75 13.00 7.44 -0.50
CA SER A 75 13.63 6.30 -1.18
C SER A 75 13.75 6.56 -2.68
N GLU A 76 14.79 6.00 -3.28
CA GLU A 76 15.05 5.97 -4.72
C GLU A 76 15.20 4.51 -5.13
N GLU A 77 14.05 3.83 -5.30
CA GLU A 77 13.98 2.39 -5.54
C GLU A 77 12.83 2.02 -6.47
N GLY A 78 12.98 0.86 -7.12
CA GLY A 78 11.97 0.33 -8.02
C GLY A 78 12.32 0.50 -9.49
N SER A 79 11.31 0.36 -10.34
CA SER A 79 11.43 0.48 -11.79
C SER A 79 10.24 1.27 -12.34
N CYS A 80 10.52 2.18 -13.27
CA CYS A 80 9.49 2.97 -13.94
C CYS A 80 8.70 2.10 -14.93
N LEU A 81 7.38 2.06 -14.78
CA LEU A 81 6.47 1.50 -15.80
C LEU A 81 5.79 2.60 -16.62
N ARG A 82 5.51 3.74 -15.99
CA ARG A 82 4.98 4.93 -16.64
C ARG A 82 5.56 6.16 -15.97
N GLY A 83 6.29 6.97 -16.73
CA GLY A 83 6.97 8.18 -16.23
C GLY A 83 6.01 9.29 -15.82
N GLY A 84 6.58 10.31 -15.18
CA GLY A 84 5.89 11.50 -14.72
C GLY A 84 6.00 11.72 -13.23
N ASN A 85 5.44 12.86 -12.78
CA ASN A 85 5.50 13.31 -11.39
C ASN A 85 4.09 13.47 -10.83
N ALA A 86 3.91 13.12 -9.56
CA ALA A 86 2.67 13.28 -8.85
C ALA A 86 2.89 13.65 -7.39
N GLU A 87 1.94 14.42 -6.85
CA GLU A 87 1.80 14.62 -5.41
C GLU A 87 0.41 14.18 -4.97
N GLY A 88 0.35 13.46 -3.87
CA GLY A 88 -0.91 12.92 -3.36
C GLY A 88 -0.76 12.34 -1.96
N THR A 89 -1.86 12.04 -1.32
CA THR A 89 -1.84 11.29 -0.07
C THR A 89 -1.50 9.82 -0.36
N LEU A 90 -0.45 9.28 0.27
CA LEU A 90 -0.12 7.87 0.10
C LEU A 90 -1.09 6.99 0.90
N VAL A 91 -1.85 6.15 0.20
CA VAL A 91 -2.82 5.23 0.80
C VAL A 91 -2.68 3.84 0.21
N GLY A 92 -3.02 2.82 0.96
CA GLY A 92 -2.99 1.45 0.46
C GLY A 92 -2.44 0.45 1.46
N GLY A 93 -1.69 -0.53 0.96
CA GLY A 93 -1.16 -1.67 1.69
C GLY A 93 -1.41 -2.97 0.92
N ASN A 94 -1.91 -4.00 1.58
CA ASN A 94 -2.22 -5.27 0.94
C ASN A 94 -3.45 -5.13 0.02
N LEU A 95 -3.30 -5.53 -1.25
CA LEU A 95 -4.31 -5.35 -2.30
C LEU A 95 -5.58 -6.17 -2.03
N SER A 96 -5.43 -7.40 -1.59
CA SER A 96 -6.58 -8.28 -1.26
C SER A 96 -7.44 -7.65 -0.17
N THR A 97 -6.82 -7.18 0.91
CA THR A 97 -7.56 -6.54 2.02
C THR A 97 -8.13 -5.17 1.66
N LEU A 98 -7.47 -4.40 0.79
CA LEU A 98 -8.05 -3.17 0.23
C LEU A 98 -9.29 -3.50 -0.61
N SER A 99 -9.22 -4.54 -1.44
CA SER A 99 -10.34 -4.99 -2.30
C SER A 99 -11.54 -5.47 -1.48
N ASP A 100 -11.31 -6.13 -0.34
CA ASP A 100 -12.35 -6.58 0.58
C ASP A 100 -13.15 -5.43 1.20
N LEU A 101 -12.59 -4.22 1.25
CA LEU A 101 -13.29 -3.02 1.73
C LEU A 101 -14.24 -2.42 0.69
N ASN A 102 -14.16 -2.83 -0.57
CA ASN A 102 -14.91 -2.24 -1.66
C ASN A 102 -16.43 -2.29 -1.42
N GLY A 103 -17.12 -1.19 -1.64
CA GLY A 103 -18.55 -1.08 -1.39
C GLY A 103 -18.96 -0.96 0.08
N THR A 104 -17.98 -0.88 1.01
CA THR A 104 -18.24 -0.63 2.43
C THR A 104 -17.96 0.83 2.80
N PRO A 105 -18.51 1.34 3.91
CA PRO A 105 -18.19 2.68 4.41
C PRO A 105 -16.75 2.82 4.90
N TYR A 106 -15.98 1.72 4.93
CA TYR A 106 -14.60 1.66 5.39
C TYR A 106 -13.58 1.75 4.26
N TYR A 107 -14.03 1.80 3.00
CA TYR A 107 -13.15 2.01 1.86
C TYR A 107 -12.53 3.42 1.92
N PRO A 108 -11.21 3.59 1.77
CA PRO A 108 -10.58 4.90 1.84
C PRO A 108 -11.00 5.79 0.67
N ASP A 109 -11.05 7.09 0.90
CA ASP A 109 -11.12 8.06 -0.20
C ASP A 109 -9.80 8.04 -0.95
N ILE A 110 -9.82 7.61 -2.20
CA ILE A 110 -8.65 7.47 -3.08
C ILE A 110 -8.44 8.71 -3.98
N ARG A 111 -9.30 9.72 -3.89
CA ARG A 111 -9.11 10.96 -4.65
C ARG A 111 -7.88 11.71 -4.14
N ASP A 112 -7.13 12.30 -5.07
CA ASP A 112 -5.89 13.02 -4.76
C ASP A 112 -4.87 12.15 -4.00
N SER A 113 -4.82 10.85 -4.32
CA SER A 113 -3.92 9.90 -3.66
C SER A 113 -2.92 9.27 -4.61
N ILE A 114 -1.79 8.85 -4.04
CA ILE A 114 -0.86 7.86 -4.61
C ILE A 114 -1.23 6.52 -3.94
N ILE A 115 -1.47 5.49 -4.74
CA ILE A 115 -1.89 4.18 -4.23
C ILE A 115 -0.66 3.27 -4.15
N LEU A 116 -0.33 2.83 -2.93
CA LEU A 116 0.70 1.83 -2.66
C LEU A 116 0.05 0.47 -2.47
N ILE A 117 0.41 -0.54 -3.27
CA ILE A 117 -0.16 -1.88 -3.20
C ILE A 117 0.89 -2.98 -3.37
N GLU A 118 0.73 -4.02 -2.60
CA GLU A 118 1.47 -5.28 -2.64
C GLU A 118 0.53 -6.43 -2.35
N ASP A 119 0.94 -7.67 -2.56
CA ASP A 119 0.19 -8.85 -2.10
C ASP A 119 1.09 -10.07 -1.89
N GLU A 120 0.55 -11.11 -1.25
CA GLU A 120 1.25 -12.36 -0.99
C GLU A 120 0.34 -13.56 -1.32
N VAL A 121 0.93 -14.58 -2.01
CA VAL A 121 0.29 -15.89 -2.29
C VAL A 121 -0.94 -15.80 -3.21
N GLU A 122 -1.31 -14.63 -3.71
CA GLU A 122 -2.43 -14.45 -4.63
C GLU A 122 -2.05 -14.78 -6.08
N LYS A 123 -2.94 -15.44 -6.79
CA LYS A 123 -2.70 -15.82 -8.19
C LYS A 123 -2.82 -14.63 -9.13
N PRO A 124 -2.05 -14.58 -10.25
CA PRO A 124 -2.07 -13.48 -11.20
C PRO A 124 -3.46 -13.07 -11.67
N TYR A 125 -4.36 -14.03 -11.95
CA TYR A 125 -5.72 -13.73 -12.38
C TYR A 125 -6.54 -13.01 -11.29
N LYS A 126 -6.31 -13.33 -10.01
CA LYS A 126 -6.94 -12.65 -8.87
C LYS A 126 -6.44 -11.22 -8.75
N ILE A 127 -5.13 -11.02 -8.86
CA ILE A 127 -4.51 -9.69 -8.88
C ILE A 127 -5.10 -8.87 -10.04
N ALA A 128 -5.21 -9.45 -11.23
CA ALA A 128 -5.84 -8.79 -12.39
C ALA A 128 -7.29 -8.35 -12.10
N LEU A 129 -8.08 -9.19 -11.43
CA LEU A 129 -9.46 -8.85 -11.04
C LEU A 129 -9.49 -7.70 -10.02
N MET A 130 -8.66 -7.73 -9.00
CA MET A 130 -8.60 -6.69 -7.96
C MET A 130 -8.11 -5.35 -8.53
N LEU A 131 -7.10 -5.35 -9.40
CA LEU A 131 -6.64 -4.16 -10.12
C LEU A 131 -7.71 -3.61 -11.06
N THR A 132 -8.43 -4.49 -11.75
CA THR A 132 -9.58 -4.07 -12.58
C THR A 132 -10.67 -3.44 -11.73
N GLN A 133 -11.00 -4.03 -10.58
CA GLN A 133 -11.98 -3.48 -9.65
C GLN A 133 -11.55 -2.11 -9.12
N LEU A 134 -10.27 -1.94 -8.77
CA LEU A 134 -9.71 -0.65 -8.37
C LEU A 134 -9.87 0.39 -9.49
N ARG A 135 -9.52 0.04 -10.73
CA ARG A 135 -9.62 0.94 -11.89
C ARG A 135 -11.07 1.30 -12.25
N LEU A 136 -12.02 0.40 -12.02
CA LEU A 136 -13.45 0.65 -12.25
C LEU A 136 -14.12 1.48 -11.13
N ASN A 137 -13.42 1.73 -10.03
CA ASN A 137 -13.93 2.65 -9.00
C ASN A 137 -14.13 4.05 -9.62
N PRO A 138 -15.32 4.68 -9.45
CA PRO A 138 -15.60 6.01 -10.02
C PRO A 138 -14.61 7.10 -9.62
N ASP A 139 -13.99 6.98 -8.45
CA ASP A 139 -13.01 7.94 -7.93
C ASP A 139 -11.59 7.68 -8.43
N PHE A 140 -11.32 6.55 -9.11
CA PHE A 140 -10.00 6.21 -9.64
C PHE A 140 -9.47 7.28 -10.61
N LYS A 141 -10.33 7.95 -11.36
CA LYS A 141 -9.95 9.05 -12.26
C LYS A 141 -9.28 10.25 -11.57
N TYR A 142 -9.35 10.31 -10.25
CA TYR A 142 -8.71 11.34 -9.42
C TYR A 142 -7.43 10.85 -8.73
N VAL A 143 -7.07 9.58 -8.88
CA VAL A 143 -5.79 9.03 -8.42
C VAL A 143 -4.65 9.74 -9.12
N LYS A 144 -3.56 9.99 -8.40
CA LYS A 144 -2.41 10.76 -8.88
C LYS A 144 -1.23 9.90 -9.29
N GLY A 145 -1.06 8.72 -8.70
CA GLY A 145 0.05 7.82 -9.01
C GLY A 145 -0.15 6.45 -8.40
N ILE A 146 0.63 5.48 -8.87
CA ILE A 146 0.60 4.09 -8.39
C ILE A 146 2.02 3.66 -8.05
N VAL A 147 2.18 3.05 -6.89
CA VAL A 147 3.39 2.38 -6.43
C VAL A 147 3.07 0.91 -6.20
N PHE A 148 3.59 0.05 -7.07
CA PHE A 148 3.56 -1.39 -6.85
C PHE A 148 4.75 -1.77 -5.97
N GLY A 149 4.46 -2.33 -4.81
CA GLY A 149 5.42 -3.06 -4.00
C GLY A 149 5.74 -4.42 -4.61
N LYS A 150 6.28 -5.31 -3.80
CA LYS A 150 6.58 -6.68 -4.23
C LYS A 150 5.40 -7.60 -3.97
N PHE A 151 5.08 -8.42 -4.97
CA PHE A 151 4.06 -9.45 -4.91
C PHE A 151 4.75 -10.79 -4.65
N SER A 152 4.80 -11.19 -3.37
CA SER A 152 5.54 -12.37 -2.93
C SER A 152 4.71 -13.64 -3.19
N GLU A 153 5.33 -14.66 -3.80
CA GLU A 153 4.69 -15.96 -4.10
C GLU A 153 3.38 -15.83 -4.92
N CYS A 154 3.27 -14.78 -5.75
CA CYS A 154 2.09 -14.48 -6.56
C CYS A 154 2.18 -15.03 -7.99
N GLU A 155 3.22 -15.76 -8.34
CA GLU A 155 3.34 -16.43 -9.63
C GLU A 155 2.57 -17.75 -9.65
N ASP A 156 2.04 -18.12 -10.80
CA ASP A 156 1.41 -19.42 -11.02
C ASP A 156 2.05 -20.11 -12.24
N PRO A 157 3.11 -20.90 -12.05
CA PRO A 157 3.80 -21.58 -13.14
C PRO A 157 2.91 -22.53 -13.96
N ALA A 158 1.76 -22.94 -13.40
CA ALA A 158 0.82 -23.83 -14.07
C ALA A 158 -0.20 -23.06 -14.94
N THR A 159 -0.23 -21.71 -14.87
CA THR A 159 -1.20 -20.94 -15.63
C THR A 159 -0.78 -20.72 -17.07
N THR A 160 -1.77 -20.78 -17.96
CA THR A 160 -1.63 -20.36 -19.37
C THR A 160 -2.20 -18.95 -19.61
N HIS A 161 -2.60 -18.25 -18.55
CA HIS A 161 -3.37 -16.99 -18.61
C HIS A 161 -2.53 -15.73 -18.36
N GLY A 162 -1.21 -15.80 -18.55
CA GLY A 162 -0.29 -14.68 -18.33
C GLY A 162 0.40 -14.71 -16.96
N SER A 163 1.57 -14.09 -16.93
CA SER A 163 2.38 -13.93 -15.70
C SER A 163 1.89 -12.76 -14.86
N LEU A 164 2.37 -12.66 -13.64
CA LEU A 164 2.19 -11.46 -12.81
C LEU A 164 2.74 -10.21 -13.50
N ASP A 165 3.89 -10.34 -14.17
CA ASP A 165 4.51 -9.26 -14.92
C ASP A 165 3.59 -8.71 -16.04
N ASP A 166 2.92 -9.62 -16.77
CA ASP A 166 1.93 -9.24 -17.77
C ASP A 166 0.77 -8.46 -17.14
N VAL A 167 0.25 -8.92 -16.00
CA VAL A 167 -0.87 -8.28 -15.29
C VAL A 167 -0.52 -6.86 -14.87
N ILE A 168 0.64 -6.67 -14.23
CA ILE A 168 1.08 -5.35 -13.75
C ILE A 168 1.37 -4.43 -14.93
N SER A 169 2.04 -4.93 -15.97
CA SER A 169 2.36 -4.17 -17.18
C SER A 169 1.09 -3.76 -17.95
N ASP A 170 0.10 -4.67 -18.04
CA ASP A 170 -1.19 -4.38 -18.67
C ASP A 170 -1.95 -3.31 -17.91
N PHE A 171 -1.96 -3.36 -16.58
CA PHE A 171 -2.57 -2.32 -15.77
C PHE A 171 -1.90 -0.97 -15.97
N ALA A 172 -0.55 -0.92 -15.97
CA ALA A 172 0.19 0.33 -16.16
C ALA A 172 -0.07 0.97 -17.55
N ARG A 173 -0.34 0.16 -18.58
CA ARG A 173 -0.74 0.67 -19.92
C ARG A 173 -2.15 1.27 -19.95
N GLN A 174 -3.03 0.88 -19.01
CA GLN A 174 -4.44 1.29 -18.97
C GLN A 174 -4.70 2.50 -18.08
N VAL A 175 -3.68 3.06 -17.43
CA VAL A 175 -3.80 4.23 -16.55
C VAL A 175 -2.98 5.40 -17.08
N ASP A 176 -3.39 6.63 -16.79
CA ASP A 176 -2.74 7.86 -17.26
C ASP A 176 -1.98 8.61 -16.16
N VAL A 177 -1.54 7.89 -15.12
CA VAL A 177 -0.80 8.41 -13.99
C VAL A 177 0.59 7.78 -13.90
N PRO A 178 1.58 8.42 -13.25
CA PRO A 178 2.88 7.83 -12.98
C PRO A 178 2.78 6.49 -12.25
N VAL A 179 3.57 5.50 -12.69
CA VAL A 179 3.58 4.14 -12.11
C VAL A 179 5.01 3.67 -11.93
N ILE A 180 5.36 3.28 -10.72
CA ILE A 180 6.57 2.50 -10.42
C ILE A 180 6.19 1.11 -9.91
N ARG A 181 7.11 0.15 -10.07
CA ARG A 181 7.01 -1.22 -9.57
C ARG A 181 8.27 -1.64 -8.81
N ASP A 182 8.21 -2.79 -8.18
CA ASP A 182 9.32 -3.38 -7.42
C ASP A 182 9.84 -2.49 -6.28
N PHE A 183 9.01 -1.55 -5.82
CA PHE A 183 9.31 -0.76 -4.65
C PHE A 183 9.47 -1.70 -3.44
N ALA A 184 10.46 -1.42 -2.57
CA ALA A 184 10.80 -2.31 -1.46
C ALA A 184 9.76 -2.30 -0.32
N TYR A 185 8.51 -2.64 -0.64
CA TYR A 185 7.38 -2.77 0.26
C TYR A 185 6.63 -4.08 -0.07
N GLY A 186 6.30 -4.90 0.94
CA GLY A 186 5.63 -6.18 0.74
C GLY A 186 6.09 -7.28 1.71
N HIS A 187 5.75 -8.53 1.43
CA HIS A 187 6.01 -9.69 2.30
C HIS A 187 7.42 -10.27 2.07
N PHE A 188 8.45 -9.53 2.44
CA PHE A 188 9.85 -9.98 2.45
C PHE A 188 10.63 -9.24 3.57
N PRO A 189 11.80 -9.76 4.00
CA PRO A 189 12.49 -9.22 5.18
C PRO A 189 12.88 -7.75 5.08
N ALA A 190 13.62 -7.38 4.04
CA ALA A 190 14.20 -6.04 3.86
C ALA A 190 13.23 -5.04 3.22
N ARG A 191 12.02 -4.93 3.75
CA ARG A 191 10.98 -4.01 3.27
C ARG A 191 11.01 -2.68 4.00
N HIS A 192 10.51 -1.64 3.37
CA HIS A 192 10.26 -0.35 4.01
C HIS A 192 9.07 -0.38 4.96
N VAL A 193 9.20 0.42 6.02
CA VAL A 193 8.09 0.82 6.89
C VAL A 193 7.76 2.29 6.58
N LEU A 194 6.48 2.56 6.35
CA LEU A 194 6.02 3.85 5.82
C LEU A 194 4.88 4.42 6.66
N THR A 195 4.84 5.73 6.83
CA THR A 195 3.65 6.43 7.31
C THR A 195 2.71 6.67 6.14
N LEU A 196 1.53 6.05 6.16
CA LEU A 196 0.48 6.22 5.17
C LEU A 196 -0.62 7.15 5.69
N GLY A 197 -1.43 7.68 4.78
CA GLY A 197 -2.41 8.71 5.11
C GLY A 197 -1.83 10.12 5.19
N VAL A 198 -0.59 10.33 4.75
CA VAL A 198 0.10 11.62 4.66
C VAL A 198 0.56 11.91 3.23
N ARG A 199 0.99 13.15 2.97
CA ARG A 199 1.38 13.60 1.63
C ARG A 199 2.73 13.05 1.20
N TYR A 200 2.80 12.62 -0.06
CA TYR A 200 4.00 12.15 -0.74
C TYR A 200 4.12 12.79 -2.13
N ARG A 201 5.37 12.85 -2.60
CA ARG A 201 5.74 13.10 -3.99
C ARG A 201 6.30 11.82 -4.59
N LEU A 202 5.75 11.44 -5.75
CA LEU A 202 6.26 10.37 -6.60
C LEU A 202 6.89 10.99 -7.85
N ASN A 203 8.16 10.72 -8.12
CA ASN A 203 8.78 10.93 -9.41
C ASN A 203 9.07 9.55 -10.01
N ALA A 204 8.25 9.13 -10.96
CA ALA A 204 8.39 7.82 -11.56
C ALA A 204 9.55 7.72 -12.56
N ASP A 205 10.00 8.84 -13.12
CA ASP A 205 11.15 8.87 -14.05
C ASP A 205 12.45 8.51 -13.32
N ASP A 206 12.61 9.00 -12.09
CA ASP A 206 13.76 8.75 -11.21
C ASP A 206 13.48 7.66 -10.16
N CYS A 207 12.30 7.05 -10.17
CA CYS A 207 11.84 6.06 -9.19
C CYS A 207 11.95 6.55 -7.73
N THR A 208 11.68 7.84 -7.46
CA THR A 208 11.72 8.38 -6.09
C THR A 208 10.34 8.50 -5.47
N LEU A 209 10.27 8.17 -4.18
CA LEU A 209 9.09 8.36 -3.33
C LEU A 209 9.50 9.12 -2.07
N GLU A 210 8.98 10.32 -1.89
CA GLU A 210 9.35 11.27 -0.84
C GLU A 210 8.12 11.72 -0.03
N GLN A 211 8.17 11.62 1.28
CA GLN A 211 7.19 12.24 2.18
C GLN A 211 7.42 13.76 2.24
N ILE A 212 6.37 14.56 1.99
CA ILE A 212 6.46 16.03 1.90
C ILE A 212 5.64 16.75 2.99
#